data_944ee0ae98c063fad49e6ac759412c5d
#
_entry.id   944ee0ae98c063fad49e6ac759412c5d
#
_cell.length_a   1.000
_cell.length_b   1.000
_cell.length_c   1.000
_cell.angle_alpha   90.00
_cell.angle_beta   90.00
_cell.angle_gamma   90.00
#
_symmetry.space_group_name_H-M   'P 1'
#
loop_
_entity.id
_entity.type
_entity.pdbx_description
1 polymer ?
#
loop_
_entity_poly.entity_id
_entity_poly.type
_entity_poly.pdbx_seq_one_letter_code
_entity_poly.pdbx_strand_id
1 'polypeptide(L)' 'MTDSLEKTFTRELERLERRLDELVVITSQLKEENRSLRQRQDNLI' A
#
# COMPACT_ATOMS: atom_id res chain seq x y z
N MET A 1 9.64 -32.18 7.34
CA MET A 1 8.63 -31.48 8.15
C MET A 1 8.94 -30.00 8.28
N THR A 2 10.16 -29.61 8.64
CA THR A 2 10.56 -28.21 8.72
C THR A 2 10.49 -27.50 7.35
N ASP A 3 10.78 -28.20 6.27
CA ASP A 3 10.75 -27.66 4.91
C ASP A 3 9.38 -27.13 4.50
N SER A 4 8.32 -27.87 4.87
CA SER A 4 6.96 -27.48 4.54
C SER A 4 6.53 -26.22 5.31
N LEU A 5 6.90 -26.12 6.57
CA LEU A 5 6.61 -24.94 7.39
C LEU A 5 7.38 -23.73 6.89
N GLU A 6 8.64 -23.91 6.54
CA GLU A 6 9.46 -22.82 6.00
C GLU A 6 8.90 -22.29 4.69
N LYS A 7 8.46 -23.17 3.80
CA LYS A 7 7.85 -22.76 2.53
C LYS A 7 6.54 -22.02 2.74
N THR A 8 5.71 -22.50 3.66
CA THR A 8 4.46 -21.82 4.00
C THR A 8 4.72 -20.45 4.58
N PHE A 9 5.68 -20.36 5.49
CA PHE A 9 6.06 -19.11 6.12
C PHE A 9 6.57 -18.10 5.08
N THR A 10 7.47 -18.56 4.21
CA THR A 10 8.01 -17.71 3.15
C THR A 10 6.91 -17.20 2.22
N ARG A 11 5.98 -18.07 1.85
CA ARG A 11 4.85 -17.70 0.99
C ARG A 11 3.98 -16.63 1.64
N GLU A 12 3.71 -16.79 2.93
CA GLU A 12 2.91 -15.80 3.66
C GLU A 12 3.62 -14.47 3.81
N LEU A 13 4.93 -14.48 4.01
CA LEU A 13 5.73 -13.26 4.03
C LEU A 13 5.70 -12.55 2.68
N GLU A 14 5.81 -13.29 1.59
CA GLU A 14 5.74 -12.71 0.25
C GLU A 14 4.37 -12.08 -0.04
N ARG A 15 3.31 -12.73 0.41
CA ARG A 15 1.96 -12.18 0.28
C ARG A 15 1.82 -10.89 1.07
N LEU A 16 2.31 -10.88 2.28
CA LEU A 16 2.26 -9.69 3.12
C LEU A 16 3.06 -8.56 2.50
N GLU A 17 4.24 -8.85 1.99
CA GLU A 17 5.07 -7.85 1.34
C GLU A 17 4.34 -7.21 0.15
N ARG A 18 3.69 -8.01 -0.70
CA ARG A 18 2.91 -7.48 -1.81
C ARG A 18 1.76 -6.60 -1.35
N ARG A 19 1.08 -6.99 -0.27
CA ARG A 19 0.00 -6.18 0.28
C ARG A 19 0.50 -4.86 0.82
N LEU A 20 1.66 -4.87 1.47
CA LEU A 20 2.28 -3.63 1.94
C LEU A 20 2.64 -2.71 0.78
N ASP A 21 3.18 -3.26 -0.31
CA ASP A 21 3.49 -2.49 -1.50
C ASP A 21 2.23 -1.85 -2.09
N GLU A 22 1.15 -2.62 -2.19
CA GLU A 22 -0.15 -2.10 -2.66
C GLU A 22 -0.65 -0.97 -1.76
N LEU A 23 -0.54 -1.13 -0.46
CA LEU A 23 -0.97 -0.10 0.48
C LEU A 23 -0.14 1.17 0.35
N VAL A 24 1.15 1.05 0.12
CA VAL A 24 2.01 2.21 -0.12
C VAL A 24 1.55 2.96 -1.37
N VAL A 25 1.27 2.25 -2.45
CA VAL A 25 0.78 2.86 -3.69
C VAL A 25 -0.55 3.57 -3.46
N ILE A 26 -1.51 2.90 -2.82
CA ILE A 26 -2.83 3.47 -2.53
C ILE A 26 -2.71 4.72 -1.65
N THR A 27 -1.88 4.64 -0.61
CA THR A 27 -1.66 5.78 0.29
C THR A 27 -1.07 6.97 -0.46
N SER A 28 -0.10 6.72 -1.34
CA SER A 28 0.50 7.77 -2.16
C SER A 28 -0.52 8.43 -3.08
N GLN A 29 -1.38 7.63 -3.71
CA GLN A 29 -2.45 8.13 -4.57
C GLN A 29 -3.45 8.99 -3.79
N LEU A 30 -3.85 8.51 -2.61
CA LEU A 30 -4.78 9.25 -1.76
C LEU A 30 -4.21 10.59 -1.30
N LYS A 31 -2.93 10.61 -0.95
CA LYS A 31 -2.26 11.85 -0.58
C LYS A 31 -2.23 12.84 -1.73
N GLU A 32 -1.95 12.37 -2.93
CA GLU A 32 -1.92 13.24 -4.11
C GLU A 32 -3.29 13.77 -4.44
N GLU A 33 -4.32 12.92 -4.40
CA GLU A 33 -5.70 13.35 -4.61
C GLU A 33 -6.14 14.37 -3.57
N ASN A 34 -5.80 14.11 -2.32
CA ASN A 34 -6.14 15.02 -1.22
C ASN A 34 -5.50 16.39 -1.44
N ARG A 35 -4.23 16.39 -1.81
CA ARG A 35 -3.49 17.62 -2.10
C ARG A 35 -4.12 18.38 -3.25
N SER A 36 -4.49 17.69 -4.33
CA SER A 36 -5.13 18.29 -5.48
C SER A 36 -6.49 18.90 -5.13
N LEU A 37 -7.29 18.17 -4.34
CA LEU A 37 -8.59 18.65 -3.90
C LEU A 37 -8.47 19.90 -3.02
N ARG A 38 -7.48 19.92 -2.14
CA ARG A 38 -7.24 21.10 -1.29
C ARG A 38 -6.84 22.31 -2.11
N GLN A 39 -6.00 22.12 -3.11
CA GLN A 39 -5.61 23.22 -3.99
C GLN A 39 -6.81 23.78 -4.75
N ARG A 40 -7.69 22.92 -5.26
CA ARG A 40 -8.93 23.34 -5.92
C ARG A 40 -9.84 24.10 -4.97
N GLN A 41 -9.96 23.63 -3.75
CA GLN A 41 -10.77 24.29 -2.74
C GLN A 41 -10.21 25.67 -2.41
N ASP A 42 -8.90 25.81 -2.28
CA ASP A 42 -8.25 27.09 -2.02
C ASP A 42 -8.43 28.05 -3.18
N ASN A 43 -8.47 27.56 -4.41
CA ASN A 43 -8.62 28.39 -5.61
C ASN A 43 -10.06 28.90 -5.82
N LEU A 44 -11.04 28.32 -5.12
CA LEU A 44 -12.42 28.77 -5.21
C LEU A 44 -12.72 29.99 -4.33
N ILE A 45 -11.82 30.33 -3.46
CA ILE A 45 -11.92 31.48 -2.58
C ILE A 45 -11.24 32.68 -3.22
#